data_731270a8dc99c1cd27d29ed00b691ad5
#
_entry.id   731270a8dc99c1cd27d29ed00b691ad5
#
_cell.length_a   1.000
_cell.length_b   1.000
_cell.length_c   1.000
_cell.angle_alpha   90.00
_cell.angle_beta   90.00
_cell.angle_gamma   90.00
#
_symmetry.space_group_name_H-M   'P 1'
#
loop_
_entity.id
_entity.type
_entity.pdbx_description
1 polymer ?
#
loop_
_entity_poly.entity_id
_entity_poly.type
_entity_poly.pdbx_seq_one_letter_code
_entity_poly.pdbx_strand_id
1 'polypeptide(L)'
;MNVDLTFGKFLTQKRKEADISLRQFAYAVELSPVYICDIEKDRKNAPAQPILDKMAQQLHLSDEDKLLMYDLAGRTKNNVPVDLPEYIMEKDIVKIALRKAKEFDATDAEWQEFIEKITKRTKQ
;
A
#
# COMPACT_ATOMS: atom_id res chain seq x y z
N MET A 1 8.93 -9.70 8.01
CA MET A 1 8.89 -9.07 6.69
C MET A 1 10.28 -9.07 6.06
N ASN A 2 10.37 -9.36 4.79
CA ASN A 2 11.65 -9.35 4.07
C ASN A 2 12.11 -7.90 3.87
N VAL A 3 13.21 -7.51 4.56
CA VAL A 3 13.73 -6.14 4.50
C VAL A 3 14.28 -5.78 3.12
N ASP A 4 14.60 -6.79 2.31
CA ASP A 4 15.13 -6.56 0.96
C ASP A 4 14.03 -6.44 -0.09
N LEU A 5 12.78 -6.64 0.30
CA LEU A 5 11.66 -6.55 -0.64
C LEU A 5 11.34 -5.09 -0.94
N THR A 6 11.41 -4.73 -2.21
CA THR A 6 11.05 -3.40 -2.69
C THR A 6 9.72 -3.46 -3.42
N PHE A 7 9.13 -2.30 -3.69
CA PHE A 7 7.91 -2.25 -4.48
C PHE A 7 8.13 -2.88 -5.86
N GLY A 8 9.25 -2.55 -6.51
CA GLY A 8 9.57 -3.09 -7.83
C GLY A 8 9.70 -4.60 -7.83
N LYS A 9 10.40 -5.15 -6.85
CA LYS A 9 10.57 -6.60 -6.72
C LYS A 9 9.24 -7.29 -6.45
N PHE A 10 8.42 -6.71 -5.59
CA PHE A 10 7.08 -7.22 -5.29
C PHE A 10 6.23 -7.26 -6.56
N LEU A 11 6.20 -6.15 -7.29
CA LEU A 11 5.39 -6.04 -8.51
C LEU A 11 5.84 -7.06 -9.55
N THR A 12 7.16 -7.18 -9.75
CA THR A 12 7.72 -8.15 -10.69
C THR A 12 7.32 -9.57 -10.31
N GLN A 13 7.44 -9.92 -9.04
CA GLN A 13 7.09 -11.25 -8.55
C GLN A 13 5.61 -11.55 -8.77
N LYS A 14 4.73 -10.63 -8.42
CA LYS A 14 3.29 -10.83 -8.56
C LYS A 14 2.87 -10.92 -10.02
N ARG A 15 3.51 -10.12 -10.87
CA ARG A 15 3.23 -10.20 -12.31
C ARG A 15 3.62 -11.56 -12.88
N LYS A 16 4.79 -12.06 -12.50
CA LYS A 16 5.26 -13.39 -12.98
C LYS A 16 4.41 -14.52 -12.43
N GLU A 17 3.99 -14.43 -11.19
CA GLU A 17 3.09 -15.42 -10.58
C GLU A 17 1.75 -15.46 -11.32
N ALA A 18 1.29 -14.32 -11.81
CA ALA A 18 0.04 -14.23 -12.56
C ALA A 18 0.22 -14.64 -14.04
N ASP A 19 1.45 -14.96 -14.44
CA ASP A 19 1.79 -15.34 -15.80
C ASP A 19 1.40 -14.28 -16.82
N ILE A 20 1.67 -13.02 -16.50
CA ILE A 20 1.36 -11.88 -17.37
C ILE A 20 2.68 -11.24 -17.81
N SER A 21 2.82 -11.00 -19.12
CA SER A 21 4.02 -10.34 -19.64
C SER A 21 4.02 -8.86 -19.21
N LEU A 22 5.20 -8.24 -19.25
CA LEU A 22 5.32 -6.83 -18.93
C LEU A 22 4.44 -5.97 -19.83
N ARG A 23 4.40 -6.28 -21.14
CA ARG A 23 3.57 -5.56 -22.09
C ARG A 23 2.09 -5.72 -21.81
N GLN A 24 1.66 -6.94 -21.53
CA GLN A 24 0.25 -7.21 -21.22
C GLN A 24 -0.19 -6.45 -19.96
N PHE A 25 0.67 -6.47 -18.94
CA PHE A 25 0.39 -5.77 -17.70
C PHE A 25 0.30 -4.26 -17.91
N ALA A 26 1.27 -3.70 -18.64
CA ALA A 26 1.29 -2.27 -18.95
C ALA A 26 0.01 -1.85 -19.67
N TYR A 27 -0.39 -2.64 -20.68
CA TYR A 27 -1.63 -2.37 -21.42
C TYR A 27 -2.85 -2.39 -20.49
N ALA A 28 -2.92 -3.41 -19.62
CA ALA A 28 -4.07 -3.58 -18.72
C ALA A 28 -4.23 -2.44 -17.73
N VAL A 29 -3.13 -1.83 -17.28
CA VAL A 29 -3.17 -0.70 -16.34
C VAL A 29 -2.99 0.65 -17.04
N GLU A 30 -2.99 0.65 -18.36
CA GLU A 30 -2.94 1.86 -19.18
C GLU A 30 -1.68 2.70 -18.98
N LEU A 31 -0.54 2.02 -18.83
CA LEU A 31 0.77 2.66 -18.70
C LEU A 31 1.70 2.13 -19.79
N SER A 32 2.77 2.87 -20.06
CA SER A 32 3.74 2.42 -21.05
C SER A 32 4.57 1.26 -20.50
N PRO A 33 5.02 0.33 -21.36
CA PRO A 33 5.92 -0.73 -20.93
C PRO A 33 7.24 -0.20 -20.33
N VAL A 34 7.75 0.91 -20.85
CA VAL A 34 8.98 1.53 -20.33
C VAL A 34 8.76 1.99 -18.89
N TYR A 35 7.62 2.62 -18.61
CA TYR A 35 7.30 3.09 -17.27
C TYR A 35 7.17 1.91 -16.29
N ILE A 36 6.48 0.84 -16.69
CA ILE A 36 6.35 -0.35 -15.87
C ILE A 36 7.74 -0.96 -15.61
N CYS A 37 8.56 -1.04 -16.63
CA CYS A 37 9.94 -1.55 -16.48
C CYS A 37 10.72 -0.74 -15.44
N ASP A 38 10.62 0.58 -15.51
CA ASP A 38 11.32 1.46 -14.57
C ASP A 38 10.82 1.27 -13.14
N ILE A 39 9.51 1.10 -12.97
CA ILE A 39 8.94 0.83 -11.65
C ILE A 39 9.45 -0.52 -11.11
N GLU A 40 9.42 -1.55 -11.94
CA GLU A 40 9.86 -2.89 -11.53
C GLU A 40 11.32 -2.94 -11.14
N LYS A 41 12.14 -2.08 -11.73
CA LYS A 41 13.57 -2.00 -11.43
C LYS A 41 13.89 -0.95 -10.38
N ASP A 42 12.87 -0.41 -9.74
CA ASP A 42 13.00 0.60 -8.68
C ASP A 42 13.69 1.88 -9.13
N ARG A 43 13.61 2.20 -10.43
CA ARG A 43 14.14 3.45 -10.99
C ARG A 43 13.14 4.59 -10.83
N LYS A 44 11.86 4.27 -10.63
CA LYS A 44 10.80 5.23 -10.44
C LYS A 44 10.01 4.85 -9.20
N ASN A 45 9.45 5.84 -8.52
CA ASN A 45 8.58 5.61 -7.37
C ASN A 45 7.30 4.90 -7.80
N ALA A 46 6.65 4.26 -6.84
CA ALA A 46 5.37 3.63 -7.09
C ALA A 46 4.34 4.68 -7.52
N PRO A 47 3.37 4.29 -8.37
CA PRO A 47 2.33 5.23 -8.80
C PRO A 47 1.33 5.53 -7.69
N ALA A 48 0.42 6.47 -7.96
CA ALA A 48 -0.62 6.87 -7.03
C ALA A 48 -1.64 5.74 -6.80
N GLN A 49 -2.39 5.86 -5.70
CA GLN A 49 -3.33 4.82 -5.29
C GLN A 49 -4.30 4.34 -6.38
N PRO A 50 -4.92 5.22 -7.20
CA PRO A 50 -5.83 4.71 -8.22
C PRO A 50 -5.18 3.73 -9.19
N ILE A 51 -3.92 3.96 -9.54
CA ILE A 51 -3.17 3.06 -10.42
C ILE A 51 -2.80 1.79 -9.69
N LEU A 52 -2.39 1.90 -8.42
CA LEU A 52 -2.09 0.73 -7.59
C LEU A 52 -3.30 -0.18 -7.47
N ASP A 53 -4.49 0.39 -7.34
CA ASP A 53 -5.72 -0.38 -7.25
C ASP A 53 -6.00 -1.15 -8.54
N LYS A 54 -5.74 -0.53 -9.69
CA LYS A 54 -5.82 -1.23 -10.98
C LYS A 54 -4.83 -2.37 -11.07
N MET A 55 -3.61 -2.15 -10.60
CA MET A 55 -2.58 -3.18 -10.57
C MET A 55 -3.01 -4.36 -9.71
N ALA A 56 -3.53 -4.07 -8.52
CA ALA A 56 -4.00 -5.11 -7.60
C ALA A 56 -5.12 -5.94 -8.24
N GLN A 57 -6.03 -5.28 -8.93
CA GLN A 57 -7.14 -5.95 -9.62
C GLN A 57 -6.62 -6.86 -10.72
N GLN A 58 -5.71 -6.36 -11.56
CA GLN A 58 -5.17 -7.14 -12.68
C GLN A 58 -4.34 -8.33 -12.21
N LEU A 59 -3.69 -8.20 -11.06
CA LEU A 59 -2.85 -9.25 -10.48
C LEU A 59 -3.63 -10.15 -9.53
N HIS A 60 -4.91 -9.89 -9.31
CA HIS A 60 -5.78 -10.65 -8.41
C HIS A 60 -5.16 -10.79 -7.02
N LEU A 61 -4.64 -9.70 -6.48
CA LEU A 61 -3.98 -9.72 -5.18
C LEU A 61 -4.98 -9.98 -4.06
N SER A 62 -4.55 -10.76 -3.06
CA SER A 62 -5.32 -10.92 -1.82
C SER A 62 -5.35 -9.59 -1.06
N ASP A 63 -6.25 -9.49 -0.09
CA ASP A 63 -6.31 -8.30 0.76
C ASP A 63 -4.99 -8.06 1.47
N GLU A 64 -4.34 -9.12 1.96
CA GLU A 64 -3.04 -9.02 2.61
C GLU A 64 -1.96 -8.49 1.66
N ASP A 65 -1.91 -9.03 0.45
CA ASP A 65 -0.92 -8.60 -0.55
C ASP A 65 -1.19 -7.17 -1.00
N LYS A 66 -2.45 -6.76 -1.07
CA LYS A 66 -2.81 -5.40 -1.42
C LYS A 66 -2.30 -4.41 -0.36
N LEU A 67 -2.45 -4.75 0.93
CA LEU A 67 -1.93 -3.92 2.00
C LEU A 67 -0.40 -3.85 1.96
N LEU A 68 0.25 -4.97 1.70
CA LEU A 68 1.71 -5.00 1.54
C LEU A 68 2.13 -4.11 0.37
N MET A 69 1.39 -4.14 -0.73
CA MET A 69 1.66 -3.28 -1.89
C MET A 69 1.61 -1.80 -1.48
N TYR A 70 0.60 -1.39 -0.72
CA TYR A 70 0.49 -0.01 -0.25
C TYR A 70 1.65 0.37 0.66
N ASP A 71 2.05 -0.53 1.56
CA ASP A 71 3.19 -0.29 2.46
C ASP A 71 4.47 -0.07 1.66
N LEU A 72 4.72 -0.95 0.70
CA LEU A 72 5.93 -0.85 -0.12
C LEU A 72 5.90 0.41 -1.01
N ALA A 73 4.72 0.76 -1.53
CA ALA A 73 4.57 1.98 -2.33
C ALA A 73 4.89 3.22 -1.51
N GLY A 74 4.42 3.26 -0.25
CA GLY A 74 4.73 4.37 0.65
C GLY A 74 6.22 4.52 0.89
N ARG A 75 6.94 3.40 1.01
CA ARG A 75 8.40 3.41 1.23
C ARG A 75 9.16 4.06 0.09
N THR A 76 8.68 3.95 -1.15
CA THR A 76 9.39 4.55 -2.29
C THR A 76 9.50 6.07 -2.14
N LYS A 77 8.56 6.68 -1.40
CA LYS A 77 8.51 8.12 -1.16
C LYS A 77 8.90 8.48 0.27
N ASN A 78 9.40 7.52 1.03
CA ASN A 78 9.70 7.70 2.46
C ASN A 78 8.50 8.28 3.20
N ASN A 79 7.33 7.70 2.98
CA ASN A 79 6.06 8.22 3.45
C ASN A 79 5.21 7.10 4.05
N VAL A 80 4.06 7.45 4.61
CA VAL A 80 3.10 6.47 5.13
C VAL A 80 2.47 5.69 3.96
N PRO A 81 1.86 4.52 4.25
CA PRO A 81 1.16 3.76 3.20
C PRO A 81 0.13 4.63 2.48
N VAL A 82 -0.01 4.41 1.17
CA VAL A 82 -0.75 5.33 0.29
C VAL A 82 -2.26 5.34 0.55
N ASP A 83 -2.80 4.35 1.24
CA ASP A 83 -4.23 4.26 1.54
C ASP A 83 -4.65 5.05 2.79
N LEU A 84 -3.70 5.62 3.54
CA LEU A 84 -3.99 6.28 4.80
C LEU A 84 -4.05 7.82 4.76
N PRO A 85 -3.21 8.52 3.95
CA PRO A 85 -3.16 9.98 4.05
C PRO A 85 -4.49 10.68 3.83
N GLU A 86 -5.27 10.27 2.85
CA GLU A 86 -6.56 10.90 2.56
C GLU A 86 -7.52 10.76 3.73
N TYR A 87 -7.61 9.56 4.30
CA TYR A 87 -8.45 9.31 5.46
C TYR A 87 -8.05 10.19 6.64
N ILE A 88 -6.74 10.28 6.90
CA ILE A 88 -6.22 11.09 8.01
C ILE A 88 -6.53 12.56 7.78
N MET A 89 -6.34 13.03 6.55
CA MET A 89 -6.54 14.45 6.24
C MET A 89 -8.00 14.88 6.30
N GLU A 90 -8.93 13.96 6.07
CA GLU A 90 -10.35 14.26 6.10
C GLU A 90 -10.92 14.41 7.51
N LYS A 91 -10.23 13.89 8.53
CA LYS A 91 -10.77 13.86 9.90
C LYS A 91 -9.80 14.52 10.87
N ASP A 92 -10.16 15.72 11.33
CA ASP A 92 -9.34 16.44 12.30
C ASP A 92 -9.15 15.67 13.60
N ILE A 93 -10.16 14.92 14.04
CA ILE A 93 -10.05 14.14 15.27
C ILE A 93 -8.98 13.05 15.16
N VAL A 94 -8.79 12.48 13.96
CA VAL A 94 -7.74 11.48 13.74
C VAL A 94 -6.37 12.12 13.87
N LYS A 95 -6.18 13.32 13.31
CA LYS A 95 -4.90 14.02 13.42
C LYS A 95 -4.57 14.33 14.86
N ILE A 96 -5.58 14.80 15.63
CA ILE A 96 -5.41 15.07 17.06
C ILE A 96 -5.02 13.81 17.81
N ALA A 97 -5.72 12.70 17.54
CA ALA A 97 -5.45 11.42 18.20
C ALA A 97 -4.02 10.93 17.91
N LEU A 98 -3.58 11.02 16.66
CA LEU A 98 -2.24 10.59 16.29
C LEU A 98 -1.17 11.45 16.95
N ARG A 99 -1.38 12.76 17.02
CA ARG A 99 -0.42 13.64 17.69
C ARG A 99 -0.34 13.35 19.19
N LYS A 100 -1.49 13.08 19.83
CA LYS A 100 -1.52 12.71 21.25
C LYS A 100 -0.84 11.37 21.48
N ALA A 101 -1.11 10.39 20.61
CA ALA A 101 -0.46 9.09 20.71
C ALA A 101 1.06 9.21 20.61
N LYS A 102 1.53 10.05 19.70
CA LYS A 102 2.96 10.30 19.53
C LYS A 102 3.54 11.01 20.76
N GLU A 103 2.87 12.04 21.26
CA GLU A 103 3.32 12.85 22.40
C GLU A 103 3.41 12.01 23.68
N PHE A 104 2.42 11.17 23.93
CA PHE A 104 2.33 10.35 25.14
C PHE A 104 2.80 8.92 24.94
N ASP A 105 3.39 8.62 23.78
CA ASP A 105 4.00 7.34 23.47
C ASP A 105 3.04 6.16 23.66
N ALA A 106 1.92 6.21 22.94
CA ALA A 106 0.91 5.15 23.00
C ALA A 106 1.53 3.78 22.74
N THR A 107 1.15 2.80 23.56
CA THR A 107 1.69 1.45 23.47
C THR A 107 0.96 0.62 22.42
N ASP A 108 1.59 -0.47 21.99
CA ASP A 108 0.96 -1.42 21.08
C ASP A 108 -0.31 -1.99 21.70
N ALA A 109 -0.31 -2.22 23.01
CA ALA A 109 -1.49 -2.72 23.71
C ALA A 109 -2.67 -1.75 23.61
N GLU A 110 -2.40 -0.45 23.74
CA GLU A 110 -3.42 0.58 23.61
C GLU A 110 -3.97 0.63 22.18
N TRP A 111 -3.10 0.51 21.18
CA TRP A 111 -3.56 0.46 19.80
C TRP A 111 -4.35 -0.81 19.51
N GLN A 112 -3.93 -1.95 20.07
CA GLN A 112 -4.66 -3.21 19.90
C GLN A 112 -6.06 -3.13 20.50
N GLU A 113 -6.19 -2.52 21.67
CA GLU A 113 -7.48 -2.30 22.31
C GLU A 113 -8.41 -1.45 21.43
N PHE A 114 -7.85 -0.39 20.83
CA PHE A 114 -8.59 0.46 19.90
C PHE A 114 -9.08 -0.35 18.69
N ILE A 115 -8.21 -1.16 18.11
CA ILE A 115 -8.55 -2.00 16.95
C ILE A 115 -9.73 -2.93 17.31
N GLU A 116 -9.65 -3.59 18.45
CA GLU A 116 -10.68 -4.51 18.89
C GLU A 116 -12.02 -3.81 19.10
N LYS A 117 -12.00 -2.65 19.71
CA LYS A 117 -13.20 -1.86 19.95
C LYS A 117 -13.90 -1.47 18.66
N ILE A 118 -13.13 -0.98 17.69
CA ILE A 118 -13.66 -0.56 16.39
C ILE A 118 -14.19 -1.78 15.62
N THR A 119 -13.44 -2.87 15.64
CA THR A 119 -13.79 -4.08 14.88
C THR A 119 -15.07 -4.72 15.41
N LYS A 120 -15.23 -4.82 16.73
CA LYS A 120 -16.42 -5.41 17.34
C LYS A 120 -17.69 -4.65 17.00
N ARG A 121 -17.58 -3.33 16.90
CA ARG A 121 -18.71 -2.46 16.61
C ARG A 121 -19.30 -2.74 15.23
N THR A 122 -18.49 -3.13 14.27
CA THR A 122 -18.93 -3.34 12.89
C THR A 122 -19.66 -4.65 12.67
N LYS A 123 -19.68 -5.54 13.66
CA LYS A 123 -20.33 -6.85 13.56
C LYS A 123 -21.80 -6.86 13.95
N GLN A 124 -22.34 -5.73 14.27
CA GLN A 124 -23.74 -5.62 14.67
C GLN A 124 -24.66 -5.44 13.48
#